data_1929066c4a8cbf5a2bae78f6ec3a9bf1
#
_entry.id   1929066c4a8cbf5a2bae78f6ec3a9bf1
#
_cell.length_a   1.000
_cell.length_b   1.000
_cell.length_c   1.000
_cell.angle_alpha   90.00
_cell.angle_beta   90.00
_cell.angle_gamma   90.00
#
_symmetry.space_group_name_H-M   'P 1'
#
loop_
_entity.id
_entity.type
_entity.pdbx_description
1 polymer ?
#
loop_
_entity_poly.entity_id
_entity_poly.type
_entity_poly.pdbx_seq_one_letter_code
_entity_poly.pdbx_strand_id
1 'polypeptide(L)'
;MLIVSSDQVLVNSTGQNIVNEEIILDKKITVLTISDHPLLPSGVGIQTKYVIEALLQTGKFKVISLGGAVKHQDYTPKKVEQYGDDWEIYPIDGYGNAQIVNAFIDDRKPDILYFMTDPRFYEWLWAIDDSIRENVPMIYYHVWDNYPYPKFNQRYYESNDVIASISKVTSDIVRTVAPQVEEHYVPHAVDSKIFNKKSTEEIKTVLNNNPPLRDRFVFFWNNRNARRKQTGSLLYWFRDFLELPEVDKDKVCLFLHTDPNDPHGQPLQYLIEELGFSEGEVVLSTNKLPSEQMSMLYNIADCTVNISDAEGFGLATLESLSCGTPIIVNMTGGLQEQVTDGERWFGIGIQPSSKAVIGSQNVPYIYEDRISKEDFLNDLLEMNQRTPEQRQKLGELGQEHVQQNYSFEAFNKQWVDIMTSIHENHGSWETRKNYKNIRVEIL
;
A
#
# COMPACT_ATOMS: atom_id res chain seq x y z
N MET A 1 44.16 3.27 -18.36
CA MET A 1 44.34 2.50 -19.58
C MET A 1 45.41 1.45 -19.30
N LEU A 2 44.96 0.27 -18.91
CA LEU A 2 45.82 -0.91 -18.71
C LEU A 2 45.20 -1.99 -19.60
N ILE A 3 45.84 -2.20 -20.74
CA ILE A 3 45.54 -3.33 -21.61
C ILE A 3 46.37 -4.48 -21.06
N VAL A 4 45.69 -5.51 -20.53
CA VAL A 4 46.31 -6.79 -20.25
C VAL A 4 45.80 -7.77 -21.31
N SER A 5 46.64 -8.01 -22.31
CA SER A 5 46.49 -9.17 -23.19
C SER A 5 47.05 -10.37 -22.45
N SER A 6 46.26 -11.39 -22.24
CA SER A 6 46.76 -12.69 -21.79
C SER A 6 46.11 -13.80 -22.59
N ASP A 7 46.71 -14.14 -23.74
CA ASP A 7 46.61 -15.47 -24.32
C ASP A 7 47.47 -16.42 -23.47
N GLN A 8 46.95 -16.88 -22.34
CA GLN A 8 47.46 -18.07 -21.65
C GLN A 8 46.33 -19.10 -21.59
N VAL A 9 46.46 -20.07 -22.48
CA VAL A 9 45.68 -21.33 -22.42
C VAL A 9 46.20 -22.13 -21.22
N LEU A 10 45.40 -22.20 -20.16
CA LEU A 10 45.66 -23.10 -19.03
C LEU A 10 45.23 -24.52 -19.43
N VAL A 11 46.17 -25.46 -19.44
CA VAL A 11 45.87 -26.90 -19.63
C VAL A 11 45.96 -27.60 -18.29
N ASN A 12 45.02 -28.52 -18.03
CA ASN A 12 45.04 -29.37 -16.85
C ASN A 12 46.16 -30.41 -16.97
N SER A 13 46.41 -31.16 -15.92
CA SER A 13 47.43 -32.21 -15.84
C SER A 13 47.23 -33.36 -16.84
N THR A 14 46.15 -33.37 -17.60
CA THR A 14 45.84 -34.37 -18.66
C THR A 14 45.91 -33.80 -20.07
N GLY A 15 46.37 -32.53 -20.21
CA GLY A 15 46.52 -31.91 -21.53
C GLY A 15 45.24 -31.43 -22.22
N GLN A 16 44.13 -31.32 -21.49
CA GLN A 16 42.88 -30.78 -22.05
C GLN A 16 42.81 -29.27 -21.82
N ASN A 17 42.45 -28.56 -22.87
CA ASN A 17 42.15 -27.11 -22.78
C ASN A 17 41.03 -26.86 -21.79
N ILE A 18 41.32 -26.11 -20.74
CA ILE A 18 40.28 -25.53 -19.90
C ILE A 18 39.74 -24.34 -20.68
N VAL A 19 38.62 -24.51 -21.35
CA VAL A 19 37.84 -23.38 -21.83
C VAL A 19 37.40 -22.64 -20.60
N ASN A 20 37.95 -21.44 -20.33
CA ASN A 20 37.33 -20.51 -19.41
C ASN A 20 35.94 -20.25 -19.98
N GLU A 21 34.90 -20.84 -19.44
CA GLU A 21 33.58 -20.27 -19.50
C GLU A 21 33.73 -18.88 -18.84
N GLU A 22 33.85 -17.84 -19.65
CA GLU A 22 33.54 -16.48 -19.17
C GLU A 22 32.18 -16.63 -18.50
N ILE A 23 32.17 -16.44 -17.17
CA ILE A 23 30.92 -16.21 -16.46
C ILE A 23 30.44 -14.87 -17.03
N ILE A 24 29.63 -14.95 -18.09
CA ILE A 24 28.83 -13.82 -18.56
C ILE A 24 27.92 -13.55 -17.34
N LEU A 25 28.33 -12.61 -16.50
CA LEU A 25 27.44 -12.04 -15.49
C LEU A 25 26.29 -11.44 -16.31
N ASP A 26 25.17 -12.15 -16.34
CA ASP A 26 23.96 -11.66 -16.98
C ASP A 26 23.73 -10.22 -16.49
N LYS A 27 23.64 -9.29 -17.45
CA LYS A 27 23.40 -7.88 -17.16
C LYS A 27 22.12 -7.77 -16.34
N LYS A 28 22.20 -7.22 -15.12
CA LYS A 28 21.04 -7.01 -14.28
C LYS A 28 20.01 -6.11 -14.98
N ILE A 29 18.74 -6.45 -14.81
CA ILE A 29 17.60 -5.64 -15.26
C ILE A 29 17.54 -4.38 -14.39
N THR A 30 17.64 -3.20 -15.00
CA THR A 30 17.62 -1.93 -14.29
C THR A 30 16.22 -1.36 -14.26
N VAL A 31 15.67 -1.17 -13.07
CA VAL A 31 14.34 -0.58 -12.85
C VAL A 31 14.49 0.84 -12.30
N LEU A 32 13.94 1.82 -13.02
CA LEU A 32 13.78 3.19 -12.52
C LEU A 32 12.43 3.28 -11.81
N THR A 33 12.40 3.73 -10.54
CA THR A 33 11.14 3.88 -9.79
C THR A 33 10.83 5.33 -9.46
N ILE A 34 9.55 5.73 -9.57
CA ILE A 34 9.06 7.05 -9.15
C ILE A 34 7.90 6.83 -8.17
N SER A 35 8.08 7.22 -6.91
CA SER A 35 7.09 6.96 -5.87
C SER A 35 7.35 7.86 -4.65
N ASP A 36 6.57 7.66 -3.57
CA ASP A 36 6.99 8.11 -2.25
C ASP A 36 8.39 7.58 -1.95
N HIS A 37 9.16 8.35 -1.23
CA HIS A 37 10.50 7.90 -0.84
C HIS A 37 10.43 6.57 -0.07
N PRO A 38 11.07 5.49 -0.57
CA PRO A 38 10.83 4.12 -0.07
C PRO A 38 11.29 3.86 1.37
N LEU A 39 12.05 4.77 1.97
CA LEU A 39 12.47 4.67 3.38
C LEU A 39 11.64 5.59 4.30
N LEU A 40 10.59 6.22 3.80
CA LEU A 40 9.68 7.02 4.61
C LEU A 40 8.44 6.20 5.02
N PRO A 41 7.87 6.48 6.21
CA PRO A 41 6.73 5.74 6.75
C PRO A 41 5.40 6.21 6.11
N SER A 42 5.23 5.97 4.81
CA SER A 42 3.96 6.12 4.10
C SER A 42 3.53 4.78 3.51
N GLY A 43 2.25 4.54 3.34
CA GLY A 43 1.76 3.29 2.74
C GLY A 43 2.35 3.04 1.36
N VAL A 44 2.38 4.07 0.49
CA VAL A 44 2.96 4.01 -0.85
C VAL A 44 4.47 3.73 -0.77
N GLY A 45 5.20 4.44 0.09
CA GLY A 45 6.65 4.26 0.27
C GLY A 45 7.00 2.85 0.75
N ILE A 46 6.29 2.34 1.76
CA ILE A 46 6.49 0.99 2.31
C ILE A 46 6.21 -0.08 1.25
N GLN A 47 5.10 0.02 0.52
CA GLN A 47 4.78 -0.96 -0.52
C GLN A 47 5.75 -0.89 -1.70
N THR A 48 6.19 0.31 -2.11
CA THR A 48 7.27 0.46 -3.11
C THR A 48 8.57 -0.18 -2.62
N LYS A 49 8.93 0.00 -1.35
CA LYS A 49 10.09 -0.66 -0.74
C LYS A 49 9.98 -2.18 -0.84
N TYR A 50 8.82 -2.76 -0.53
CA TYR A 50 8.61 -4.21 -0.62
C TYR A 50 8.76 -4.73 -2.05
N VAL A 51 8.25 -4.00 -3.05
CA VAL A 51 8.47 -4.34 -4.47
C VAL A 51 9.96 -4.34 -4.80
N ILE A 52 10.68 -3.29 -4.42
CA ILE A 52 12.11 -3.15 -4.68
C ILE A 52 12.90 -4.28 -4.01
N GLU A 53 12.64 -4.55 -2.74
CA GLU A 53 13.34 -5.61 -1.99
C GLU A 53 13.06 -7.01 -2.58
N ALA A 54 11.82 -7.27 -3.04
CA ALA A 54 11.48 -8.51 -3.74
C ALA A 54 12.35 -8.72 -4.98
N LEU A 55 12.56 -7.67 -5.78
CA LEU A 55 13.39 -7.72 -6.98
C LEU A 55 14.87 -7.90 -6.65
N LEU A 56 15.40 -7.11 -5.71
CA LEU A 56 16.82 -7.12 -5.33
C LEU A 56 17.25 -8.46 -4.71
N GLN A 57 16.39 -9.11 -3.93
CA GLN A 57 16.66 -10.41 -3.31
C GLN A 57 16.94 -11.51 -4.34
N THR A 58 16.50 -11.36 -5.59
CA THR A 58 16.79 -12.31 -6.67
C THR A 58 18.22 -12.21 -7.20
N GLY A 59 18.92 -11.10 -6.94
CA GLY A 59 20.21 -10.78 -7.53
C GLY A 59 20.17 -10.41 -9.03
N LYS A 60 18.99 -10.48 -9.67
CA LYS A 60 18.80 -10.22 -11.12
C LYS A 60 18.51 -8.77 -11.46
N PHE A 61 18.17 -7.96 -10.46
CA PHE A 61 17.73 -6.57 -10.66
C PHE A 61 18.67 -5.57 -10.01
N LYS A 62 18.68 -4.38 -10.58
CA LYS A 62 19.22 -3.15 -10.02
C LYS A 62 18.11 -2.12 -10.00
N VAL A 63 18.01 -1.30 -8.94
CA VAL A 63 16.96 -0.31 -8.79
C VAL A 63 17.54 1.09 -8.57
N ILE A 64 16.99 2.05 -9.28
CA ILE A 64 17.25 3.48 -9.12
C ILE A 64 15.91 4.10 -8.71
N SER A 65 15.84 4.64 -7.50
CA SER A 65 14.61 5.20 -6.95
C SER A 65 14.64 6.72 -6.97
N LEU A 66 13.66 7.34 -7.62
CA LEU A 66 13.32 8.75 -7.45
C LEU A 66 12.31 8.83 -6.29
N GLY A 67 12.83 9.13 -5.10
CA GLY A 67 12.07 9.14 -3.85
C GLY A 67 11.43 10.49 -3.56
N GLY A 68 10.11 10.58 -3.72
CA GLY A 68 9.35 11.82 -3.67
C GLY A 68 8.33 11.93 -2.54
N ALA A 69 7.22 12.55 -2.84
CA ALA A 69 6.05 12.88 -2.01
C ALA A 69 6.27 13.98 -0.95
N VAL A 70 7.48 14.20 -0.50
CA VAL A 70 7.82 15.18 0.53
C VAL A 70 8.88 16.14 0.04
N LYS A 71 9.01 17.26 0.74
CA LYS A 71 10.16 18.14 0.58
C LYS A 71 11.28 17.66 1.50
N HIS A 72 12.44 17.36 0.91
CA HIS A 72 13.58 16.82 1.64
C HIS A 72 14.44 17.93 2.25
N GLN A 73 15.12 17.63 3.36
CA GLN A 73 16.16 18.48 3.92
C GLN A 73 17.52 18.24 3.27
N ASP A 74 17.74 17.02 2.76
CA ASP A 74 18.96 16.56 2.14
C ASP A 74 18.62 15.82 0.84
N TYR A 75 19.16 16.32 -0.29
CA TYR A 75 18.98 15.75 -1.63
C TYR A 75 20.16 14.90 -2.08
N THR A 76 21.11 14.63 -1.19
CA THR A 76 22.24 13.76 -1.49
C THR A 76 21.75 12.35 -1.81
N PRO A 77 22.15 11.77 -2.96
CA PRO A 77 21.83 10.38 -3.29
C PRO A 77 22.34 9.41 -2.22
N LYS A 78 21.54 8.41 -1.92
CA LYS A 78 21.85 7.40 -0.90
C LYS A 78 21.88 6.01 -1.50
N LYS A 79 22.83 5.19 -1.05
CA LYS A 79 22.84 3.75 -1.31
C LYS A 79 22.32 3.05 -0.06
N VAL A 80 21.51 2.01 -0.27
CA VAL A 80 21.06 1.18 0.83
C VAL A 80 22.14 0.15 1.12
N GLU A 81 22.77 0.22 2.28
CA GLU A 81 23.97 -0.55 2.64
C GLU A 81 23.84 -2.06 2.34
N GLN A 82 22.68 -2.64 2.67
CA GLN A 82 22.38 -4.05 2.44
C GLN A 82 22.48 -4.47 0.96
N TYR A 83 22.23 -3.55 0.03
CA TYR A 83 22.16 -3.82 -1.42
C TYR A 83 23.29 -3.14 -2.20
N GLY A 84 24.10 -2.30 -1.56
CA GLY A 84 25.26 -1.64 -2.16
C GLY A 84 24.91 -0.85 -3.43
N ASP A 85 25.55 -1.19 -4.54
CA ASP A 85 25.35 -0.52 -5.84
C ASP A 85 24.08 -0.95 -6.57
N ASP A 86 23.36 -1.95 -6.05
CA ASP A 86 22.13 -2.44 -6.66
C ASP A 86 20.91 -1.60 -6.27
N TRP A 87 21.00 -0.73 -5.26
CA TRP A 87 19.93 0.19 -4.90
C TRP A 87 20.43 1.60 -4.59
N GLU A 88 20.15 2.53 -5.49
CA GLU A 88 20.40 3.94 -5.32
C GLU A 88 19.09 4.72 -5.18
N ILE A 89 19.01 5.64 -4.21
CA ILE A 89 17.85 6.50 -3.96
C ILE A 89 18.24 7.95 -4.18
N TYR A 90 17.52 8.63 -5.05
CA TYR A 90 17.65 10.05 -5.35
C TYR A 90 16.42 10.77 -4.79
N PRO A 91 16.55 11.56 -3.70
CA PRO A 91 15.46 12.38 -3.18
C PRO A 91 15.06 13.43 -4.22
N ILE A 92 13.75 13.55 -4.48
CA ILE A 92 13.17 14.54 -5.40
C ILE A 92 11.98 15.23 -4.75
N ASP A 93 11.65 16.45 -5.19
CA ASP A 93 10.43 17.15 -4.75
C ASP A 93 9.19 16.58 -5.45
N GLY A 94 8.12 16.43 -4.68
CA GLY A 94 6.87 15.88 -5.18
C GLY A 94 7.05 14.51 -5.82
N TYR A 95 6.65 14.37 -7.07
CA TYR A 95 6.84 13.14 -7.86
C TYR A 95 7.70 13.40 -9.12
N GLY A 96 8.54 14.45 -9.07
CA GLY A 96 9.41 14.81 -10.17
C GLY A 96 8.70 15.59 -11.30
N ASN A 97 9.35 15.61 -12.45
CA ASN A 97 8.87 16.22 -13.68
C ASN A 97 9.54 15.59 -14.90
N ALA A 98 9.08 15.96 -16.11
CA ALA A 98 9.60 15.44 -17.37
C ALA A 98 11.12 15.60 -17.53
N GLN A 99 11.69 16.74 -17.13
CA GLN A 99 13.12 17.02 -17.27
C GLN A 99 13.97 16.08 -16.41
N ILE A 100 13.57 15.87 -15.15
CA ILE A 100 14.29 14.97 -14.22
C ILE A 100 14.25 13.53 -14.76
N VAL A 101 13.06 13.05 -15.12
CA VAL A 101 12.90 11.65 -15.54
C VAL A 101 13.61 11.37 -16.86
N ASN A 102 13.52 12.27 -17.85
CA ASN A 102 14.25 12.12 -19.11
C ASN A 102 15.76 12.09 -18.87
N ALA A 103 16.29 12.95 -17.99
CA ALA A 103 17.71 12.95 -17.67
C ALA A 103 18.17 11.61 -17.06
N PHE A 104 17.38 11.00 -16.17
CA PHE A 104 17.69 9.67 -15.64
C PHE A 104 17.55 8.57 -16.67
N ILE A 105 16.55 8.63 -17.55
CA ILE A 105 16.37 7.66 -18.64
C ILE A 105 17.57 7.71 -19.59
N ASP A 106 18.00 8.90 -19.99
CA ASP A 106 19.11 9.09 -20.92
C ASP A 106 20.46 8.69 -20.32
N ASP A 107 20.71 9.00 -19.04
CA ASP A 107 21.98 8.70 -18.36
C ASP A 107 22.08 7.24 -17.93
N ARG A 108 21.01 6.68 -17.36
CA ARG A 108 21.03 5.38 -16.68
C ARG A 108 20.53 4.22 -17.55
N LYS A 109 19.86 4.52 -18.66
CA LYS A 109 19.32 3.55 -19.60
C LYS A 109 18.56 2.42 -18.90
N PRO A 110 17.50 2.72 -18.07
CA PRO A 110 16.74 1.69 -17.37
C PRO A 110 16.00 0.78 -18.34
N ASP A 111 15.76 -0.44 -17.92
CA ASP A 111 15.01 -1.42 -18.72
C ASP A 111 13.50 -1.35 -18.46
N ILE A 112 13.08 -0.83 -17.29
CA ILE A 112 11.66 -0.69 -16.90
C ILE A 112 11.50 0.60 -16.11
N LEU A 113 10.40 1.33 -16.34
CA LEU A 113 9.94 2.44 -15.51
C LEU A 113 8.73 1.99 -14.68
N TYR A 114 8.90 1.95 -13.34
CA TYR A 114 7.86 1.66 -12.37
C TYR A 114 7.44 2.92 -11.63
N PHE A 115 6.14 3.08 -11.38
CA PHE A 115 5.66 4.19 -10.54
C PHE A 115 4.35 3.84 -9.83
N MET A 116 4.15 4.49 -8.68
CA MET A 116 3.02 4.25 -7.79
C MET A 116 2.61 5.55 -7.12
N THR A 117 1.37 5.90 -7.14
CA THR A 117 0.57 6.83 -6.34
C THR A 117 -0.71 7.22 -7.12
N ASP A 118 -1.44 8.23 -6.67
CA ASP A 118 -2.62 8.76 -7.37
C ASP A 118 -2.26 9.22 -8.79
N PRO A 119 -3.01 8.82 -9.83
CA PRO A 119 -2.67 9.12 -11.23
C PRO A 119 -2.55 10.61 -11.52
N ARG A 120 -3.25 11.48 -10.80
CA ARG A 120 -3.20 12.93 -10.99
C ARG A 120 -1.83 13.56 -10.74
N PHE A 121 -0.99 12.90 -9.93
CA PHE A 121 0.38 13.37 -9.71
C PHE A 121 1.32 13.10 -10.88
N TYR A 122 0.87 12.30 -11.86
CA TYR A 122 1.66 11.89 -13.03
C TYR A 122 1.13 12.46 -14.35
N GLU A 123 0.29 13.51 -14.34
CA GLU A 123 -0.21 14.13 -15.58
C GLU A 123 0.92 14.54 -16.53
N TRP A 124 2.03 15.04 -16.00
CA TRP A 124 3.22 15.36 -16.74
C TRP A 124 3.92 14.14 -17.36
N LEU A 125 3.85 12.97 -16.69
CA LEU A 125 4.43 11.71 -17.17
C LEU A 125 3.59 11.14 -18.31
N TRP A 126 2.27 11.15 -18.16
CA TRP A 126 1.33 10.74 -19.20
C TRP A 126 1.41 11.65 -20.45
N ALA A 127 1.83 12.90 -20.29
CA ALA A 127 2.02 13.83 -21.42
C ALA A 127 3.26 13.52 -22.27
N ILE A 128 4.21 12.74 -21.75
CA ILE A 128 5.46 12.36 -22.44
C ILE A 128 5.61 10.84 -22.58
N ASP A 129 4.56 10.07 -22.31
CA ASP A 129 4.62 8.60 -22.28
C ASP A 129 5.11 8.01 -23.60
N ASP A 130 4.69 8.54 -24.76
CA ASP A 130 5.13 8.08 -26.07
C ASP A 130 6.66 8.12 -26.22
N SER A 131 7.30 9.22 -25.80
CA SER A 131 8.76 9.37 -25.92
C SER A 131 9.53 8.42 -24.99
N ILE A 132 8.95 8.08 -23.85
CA ILE A 132 9.52 7.10 -22.92
C ILE A 132 9.31 5.68 -23.44
N ARG A 133 8.07 5.34 -23.78
CA ARG A 133 7.66 4.00 -24.16
C ARG A 133 8.25 3.52 -25.49
N GLU A 134 8.73 4.43 -26.33
CA GLU A 134 9.56 4.06 -27.50
C GLU A 134 10.79 3.22 -27.09
N ASN A 135 11.34 3.47 -25.90
CA ASN A 135 12.57 2.84 -25.42
C ASN A 135 12.42 2.02 -24.17
N VAL A 136 11.54 2.43 -23.23
CA VAL A 136 11.42 1.85 -21.89
C VAL A 136 9.95 1.52 -21.60
N PRO A 137 9.57 0.27 -21.33
CA PRO A 137 8.22 -0.07 -20.94
C PRO A 137 7.86 0.53 -19.58
N MET A 138 6.60 0.95 -19.44
CA MET A 138 6.06 1.60 -18.25
C MET A 138 5.09 0.67 -17.53
N ILE A 139 5.30 0.48 -16.22
CA ILE A 139 4.35 -0.20 -15.34
C ILE A 139 3.86 0.71 -14.23
N TYR A 140 2.55 0.85 -14.12
CA TYR A 140 1.87 1.63 -13.09
C TYR A 140 1.24 0.73 -12.03
N TYR A 141 1.63 0.93 -10.75
CA TYR A 141 0.96 0.28 -9.64
C TYR A 141 -0.24 1.13 -9.21
N HIS A 142 -1.41 0.74 -9.67
CA HIS A 142 -2.65 1.49 -9.67
C HIS A 142 -3.36 1.46 -8.32
N VAL A 143 -3.73 2.66 -7.82
CA VAL A 143 -4.31 2.85 -6.49
C VAL A 143 -5.71 3.50 -6.48
N TRP A 144 -6.27 3.85 -7.64
CA TRP A 144 -7.56 4.52 -7.72
C TRP A 144 -8.71 3.56 -7.38
N ASP A 145 -9.52 3.92 -6.39
CA ASP A 145 -10.51 3.05 -5.76
C ASP A 145 -11.95 3.52 -5.92
N ASN A 146 -12.16 4.70 -6.49
CA ASN A 146 -13.49 5.27 -6.60
C ASN A 146 -14.16 4.93 -7.94
N TYR A 147 -15.46 4.71 -7.87
CA TYR A 147 -16.30 4.65 -9.05
C TYR A 147 -17.56 5.52 -8.85
N PRO A 148 -18.43 5.74 -9.86
CA PRO A 148 -18.52 4.97 -11.10
C PRO A 148 -17.18 5.00 -11.86
N TYR A 149 -16.93 3.95 -12.66
CA TYR A 149 -15.65 3.75 -13.35
C TYR A 149 -15.15 5.05 -14.00
N PRO A 150 -13.93 5.52 -13.66
CA PRO A 150 -13.45 6.86 -13.98
C PRO A 150 -12.98 6.95 -15.43
N LYS A 151 -13.91 7.07 -16.37
CA LYS A 151 -13.59 7.25 -17.81
C LYS A 151 -12.68 8.45 -18.07
N PHE A 152 -12.67 9.43 -17.17
CA PHE A 152 -11.76 10.57 -17.24
C PHE A 152 -10.29 10.18 -16.96
N ASN A 153 -10.04 9.00 -16.37
CA ASN A 153 -8.69 8.44 -16.18
C ASN A 153 -8.27 7.51 -17.33
N GLN A 154 -9.13 7.26 -18.33
CA GLN A 154 -8.85 6.28 -19.40
C GLN A 154 -7.50 6.55 -20.06
N ARG A 155 -7.22 7.80 -20.44
CA ARG A 155 -5.95 8.17 -21.06
C ARG A 155 -4.74 7.81 -20.18
N TYR A 156 -4.84 8.01 -18.87
CA TYR A 156 -3.76 7.66 -17.94
C TYR A 156 -3.49 6.17 -17.92
N TYR A 157 -4.54 5.34 -17.96
CA TYR A 157 -4.38 3.88 -18.00
C TYR A 157 -3.79 3.43 -19.35
N GLU A 158 -4.26 3.96 -20.45
CA GLU A 158 -3.79 3.63 -21.81
C GLU A 158 -2.33 4.07 -22.07
N SER A 159 -1.81 5.01 -21.27
CA SER A 159 -0.42 5.49 -21.33
C SER A 159 0.57 4.54 -20.61
N ASN A 160 0.19 3.28 -20.37
CA ASN A 160 1.07 2.27 -19.78
C ASN A 160 1.17 1.03 -20.66
N ASP A 161 2.28 0.30 -20.53
CA ASP A 161 2.40 -1.03 -21.12
C ASP A 161 1.75 -2.08 -20.23
N VAL A 162 1.90 -1.94 -18.91
CA VAL A 162 1.33 -2.84 -17.91
C VAL A 162 0.78 -2.03 -16.72
N ILE A 163 -0.30 -2.51 -16.13
CA ILE A 163 -0.84 -1.97 -14.87
C ILE A 163 -0.94 -3.12 -13.86
N ALA A 164 -0.40 -2.92 -12.65
CA ALA A 164 -0.67 -3.76 -11.50
C ALA A 164 -1.68 -3.04 -10.60
N SER A 165 -2.69 -3.75 -10.09
CA SER A 165 -3.79 -3.18 -9.30
C SER A 165 -3.79 -3.72 -7.87
N ILE A 166 -3.95 -2.82 -6.89
CA ILE A 166 -3.78 -3.14 -5.46
C ILE A 166 -4.95 -3.89 -4.82
N SER A 167 -6.12 -3.90 -5.45
CA SER A 167 -7.33 -4.57 -4.95
C SER A 167 -8.21 -5.05 -6.10
N LYS A 168 -9.18 -5.91 -5.82
CA LYS A 168 -10.14 -6.37 -6.84
C LYS A 168 -10.91 -5.22 -7.46
N VAL A 169 -11.32 -4.23 -6.65
CA VAL A 169 -12.02 -3.04 -7.16
C VAL A 169 -11.12 -2.22 -8.07
N THR A 170 -9.86 -2.00 -7.70
CA THR A 170 -8.91 -1.25 -8.54
C THR A 170 -8.60 -2.00 -9.84
N SER A 171 -8.55 -3.33 -9.80
CA SER A 171 -8.43 -4.20 -10.98
C SER A 171 -9.64 -4.08 -11.92
N ASP A 172 -10.86 -4.17 -11.38
CA ASP A 172 -12.10 -4.04 -12.16
C ASP A 172 -12.23 -2.67 -12.83
N ILE A 173 -11.75 -1.62 -12.17
CA ILE A 173 -11.68 -0.26 -12.74
C ILE A 173 -10.82 -0.26 -14.00
N VAL A 174 -9.60 -0.77 -13.94
CA VAL A 174 -8.69 -0.79 -15.10
C VAL A 174 -9.27 -1.64 -16.23
N ARG A 175 -9.72 -2.87 -15.92
CA ARG A 175 -10.31 -3.80 -16.91
C ARG A 175 -11.54 -3.23 -17.60
N THR A 176 -12.29 -2.36 -16.90
CA THR A 176 -13.49 -1.74 -17.47
C THR A 176 -13.16 -0.50 -18.28
N VAL A 177 -12.23 0.35 -17.80
CA VAL A 177 -11.95 1.65 -18.42
C VAL A 177 -10.93 1.54 -19.55
N ALA A 178 -9.97 0.64 -19.44
CA ALA A 178 -8.88 0.42 -20.42
C ALA A 178 -8.63 -1.08 -20.66
N PRO A 179 -9.62 -1.83 -21.22
CA PRO A 179 -9.55 -3.28 -21.34
C PRO A 179 -8.44 -3.80 -22.26
N GLN A 180 -7.82 -2.94 -23.07
CA GLN A 180 -6.71 -3.27 -23.95
C GLN A 180 -5.33 -3.25 -23.24
N VAL A 181 -5.23 -2.70 -22.03
CA VAL A 181 -3.99 -2.65 -21.27
C VAL A 181 -3.79 -3.96 -20.52
N GLU A 182 -2.58 -4.49 -20.52
CA GLU A 182 -2.23 -5.65 -19.72
C GLU A 182 -2.34 -5.32 -18.24
N GLU A 183 -3.23 -6.03 -17.53
CA GLU A 183 -3.50 -5.76 -16.11
C GLU A 183 -3.29 -7.01 -15.26
N HIS A 184 -2.65 -6.81 -14.10
CA HIS A 184 -2.41 -7.84 -13.09
C HIS A 184 -2.96 -7.39 -11.72
N TYR A 185 -3.79 -8.23 -11.10
CA TYR A 185 -4.17 -8.05 -9.71
C TYR A 185 -3.00 -8.46 -8.81
N VAL A 186 -2.41 -7.48 -8.12
CA VAL A 186 -1.28 -7.67 -7.19
C VAL A 186 -1.61 -6.92 -5.89
N PRO A 187 -2.30 -7.56 -4.94
CA PRO A 187 -2.66 -6.91 -3.69
C PRO A 187 -1.41 -6.55 -2.88
N HIS A 188 -1.54 -5.54 -2.03
CA HIS A 188 -0.50 -5.23 -1.05
C HIS A 188 -0.26 -6.42 -0.11
N ALA A 189 0.95 -6.50 0.42
CA ALA A 189 1.33 -7.49 1.41
C ALA A 189 1.65 -6.85 2.76
N VAL A 190 1.62 -7.67 3.79
CA VAL A 190 2.03 -7.31 5.15
C VAL A 190 3.17 -8.20 5.62
N ASP A 191 4.12 -7.62 6.33
CA ASP A 191 5.21 -8.39 6.96
C ASP A 191 4.69 -9.17 8.17
N SER A 192 4.38 -10.45 7.96
CA SER A 192 3.90 -11.34 9.02
C SER A 192 4.96 -11.66 10.10
N LYS A 193 6.22 -11.33 9.88
CA LYS A 193 7.25 -11.43 10.92
C LYS A 193 7.13 -10.29 11.93
N ILE A 194 6.62 -9.15 11.50
CA ILE A 194 6.37 -7.97 12.33
C ILE A 194 4.92 -7.98 12.83
N PHE A 195 3.96 -8.05 11.91
CA PHE A 195 2.53 -8.05 12.22
C PHE A 195 2.06 -9.49 12.43
N ASN A 196 2.19 -9.96 13.67
CA ASN A 196 1.77 -11.29 14.10
C ASN A 196 1.16 -11.24 15.48
N LYS A 197 0.49 -12.31 15.86
CA LYS A 197 -0.11 -12.45 17.18
C LYS A 197 0.99 -12.52 18.23
N LYS A 198 0.94 -11.63 19.22
CA LYS A 198 1.84 -11.57 20.36
C LYS A 198 1.34 -12.48 21.49
N SER A 199 2.25 -12.84 22.40
CA SER A 199 1.88 -13.64 23.56
C SER A 199 0.97 -12.88 24.52
N THR A 200 0.13 -13.61 25.24
CA THR A 200 -0.73 -13.05 26.26
C THR A 200 0.04 -12.25 27.33
N GLU A 201 1.25 -12.67 27.66
CA GLU A 201 2.10 -11.98 28.65
C GLU A 201 2.61 -10.63 28.13
N GLU A 202 3.00 -10.54 26.86
CA GLU A 202 3.41 -9.28 26.23
C GLU A 202 2.23 -8.30 26.22
N ILE A 203 1.06 -8.76 25.77
CA ILE A 203 -0.17 -7.95 25.71
C ILE A 203 -0.54 -7.44 27.11
N LYS A 204 -0.59 -8.32 28.12
CA LYS A 204 -0.88 -7.94 29.52
C LYS A 204 0.11 -6.94 30.06
N THR A 205 1.39 -7.10 29.76
CA THR A 205 2.44 -6.16 30.19
C THR A 205 2.17 -4.76 29.65
N VAL A 206 1.84 -4.64 28.37
CA VAL A 206 1.52 -3.34 27.76
C VAL A 206 0.23 -2.74 28.35
N LEU A 207 -0.84 -3.53 28.50
CA LEU A 207 -2.10 -3.05 29.07
C LEU A 207 -1.95 -2.60 30.52
N ASN A 208 -1.15 -3.31 31.33
CA ASN A 208 -0.88 -2.92 32.73
C ASN A 208 -0.15 -1.57 32.83
N ASN A 209 0.67 -1.25 31.83
CA ASN A 209 1.38 0.05 31.77
C ASN A 209 0.54 1.17 31.12
N ASN A 210 -0.67 0.83 30.62
CA ASN A 210 -1.59 1.79 29.98
C ASN A 210 -2.97 1.74 30.65
N PRO A 211 -3.13 2.31 31.86
CA PRO A 211 -4.36 2.22 32.65
C PRO A 211 -5.65 2.57 31.89
N PRO A 212 -5.69 3.56 30.97
CA PRO A 212 -6.89 3.90 30.22
C PRO A 212 -7.40 2.76 29.32
N LEU A 213 -6.53 1.83 28.90
CA LEU A 213 -6.88 0.69 28.02
C LEU A 213 -7.12 -0.60 28.82
N ARG A 214 -6.58 -0.66 30.07
CA ARG A 214 -6.65 -1.87 30.87
C ARG A 214 -8.08 -2.18 31.31
N ASP A 215 -8.45 -3.46 31.22
CA ASP A 215 -9.76 -3.99 31.62
C ASP A 215 -10.94 -3.41 30.82
N ARG A 216 -10.66 -2.87 29.64
CA ARG A 216 -11.65 -2.33 28.70
C ARG A 216 -11.64 -3.12 27.39
N PHE A 217 -12.78 -3.17 26.74
CA PHE A 217 -12.87 -3.56 25.32
C PHE A 217 -12.35 -2.41 24.47
N VAL A 218 -11.30 -2.67 23.68
CA VAL A 218 -10.61 -1.65 22.90
C VAL A 218 -11.01 -1.73 21.44
N PHE A 219 -11.81 -0.79 20.97
CA PHE A 219 -11.97 -0.51 19.55
C PHE A 219 -10.78 0.34 19.08
N PHE A 220 -10.06 -0.13 18.09
CA PHE A 220 -8.87 0.56 17.56
C PHE A 220 -9.12 1.15 16.18
N TRP A 221 -8.69 2.37 15.97
CA TRP A 221 -8.75 3.05 14.69
C TRP A 221 -7.38 3.64 14.35
N ASN A 222 -6.78 3.15 13.26
CA ASN A 222 -5.49 3.61 12.76
C ASN A 222 -5.63 4.09 11.32
N ASN A 223 -5.70 5.39 11.12
CA ASN A 223 -5.79 6.03 9.82
C ASN A 223 -5.25 7.45 9.89
N ARG A 224 -4.95 8.03 8.73
CA ARG A 224 -4.76 9.46 8.61
C ARG A 224 -6.08 10.17 8.92
N ASN A 225 -6.05 11.23 9.72
CA ASN A 225 -7.23 12.07 9.96
C ASN A 225 -7.55 12.89 8.70
N ALA A 226 -8.20 12.26 7.74
CA ALA A 226 -8.63 12.87 6.49
C ALA A 226 -10.13 12.73 6.34
N ARG A 227 -10.80 13.68 5.67
CA ARG A 227 -12.26 13.77 5.54
C ARG A 227 -12.92 12.42 5.20
N ARG A 228 -12.42 11.72 4.18
CA ARG A 228 -12.98 10.43 3.75
C ARG A 228 -12.87 9.30 4.78
N LYS A 229 -12.06 9.46 5.81
CA LYS A 229 -11.88 8.47 6.89
C LYS A 229 -12.95 8.56 7.97
N GLN A 230 -13.83 9.56 7.90
CA GLN A 230 -15.02 9.74 8.74
C GLN A 230 -14.72 9.77 10.25
N THR A 231 -13.57 10.32 10.65
CA THR A 231 -13.14 10.35 12.07
C THR A 231 -14.13 11.10 12.95
N GLY A 232 -14.71 12.20 12.46
CA GLY A 232 -15.74 12.93 13.18
C GLY A 232 -17.01 12.10 13.37
N SER A 233 -17.50 11.45 12.31
CA SER A 233 -18.65 10.53 12.42
C SER A 233 -18.37 9.42 13.41
N LEU A 234 -17.17 8.85 13.39
CA LEU A 234 -16.74 7.82 14.36
C LEU A 234 -16.85 8.32 15.80
N LEU A 235 -16.35 9.53 16.11
CA LEU A 235 -16.42 10.09 17.46
C LEU A 235 -17.87 10.36 17.90
N TYR A 236 -18.67 11.02 17.04
CA TYR A 236 -20.09 11.29 17.36
C TYR A 236 -20.88 10.00 17.58
N TRP A 237 -20.73 9.02 16.71
CA TRP A 237 -21.45 7.76 16.81
C TRP A 237 -20.94 6.88 17.97
N PHE A 238 -19.64 6.96 18.28
CA PHE A 238 -19.11 6.28 19.47
C PHE A 238 -19.65 6.90 20.76
N ARG A 239 -19.86 8.23 20.80
CA ARG A 239 -20.54 8.88 21.93
C ARG A 239 -21.96 8.32 22.09
N ASP A 240 -22.73 8.19 21.00
CA ASP A 240 -24.06 7.63 21.04
C ASP A 240 -24.03 6.13 21.44
N PHE A 241 -23.01 5.39 21.00
CA PHE A 241 -22.80 3.98 21.39
C PHE A 241 -22.64 3.83 22.92
N LEU A 242 -21.90 4.71 23.56
CA LEU A 242 -21.71 4.69 25.02
C LEU A 242 -23.00 4.98 25.82
N GLU A 243 -24.02 5.56 25.20
CA GLU A 243 -25.31 5.84 25.83
C GLU A 243 -26.31 4.66 25.65
N LEU A 244 -25.96 3.61 24.92
CA LEU A 244 -26.82 2.42 24.78
C LEU A 244 -26.95 1.70 26.13
N PRO A 245 -28.18 1.26 26.53
CA PRO A 245 -28.40 0.60 27.82
C PRO A 245 -27.60 -0.69 28.01
N GLU A 246 -27.19 -1.32 26.91
CA GLU A 246 -26.45 -2.58 26.90
C GLU A 246 -24.93 -2.36 27.05
N VAL A 247 -24.46 -1.13 27.01
CA VAL A 247 -23.03 -0.79 27.04
C VAL A 247 -22.62 -0.29 28.42
N ASP A 248 -21.67 -0.98 29.03
CA ASP A 248 -20.92 -0.46 30.17
C ASP A 248 -19.79 0.44 29.69
N LYS A 249 -20.04 1.76 29.69
CA LYS A 249 -19.10 2.76 29.20
C LYS A 249 -17.75 2.78 29.93
N ASP A 250 -17.69 2.30 31.17
CA ASP A 250 -16.45 2.18 31.91
C ASP A 250 -15.60 0.98 31.46
N LYS A 251 -16.17 0.11 30.62
CA LYS A 251 -15.55 -1.10 30.09
C LYS A 251 -15.26 -1.04 28.59
N VAL A 252 -15.47 0.09 27.96
CA VAL A 252 -15.20 0.27 26.51
C VAL A 252 -14.30 1.47 26.29
N CYS A 253 -13.46 1.39 25.27
CA CYS A 253 -12.56 2.46 24.86
C CYS A 253 -12.46 2.52 23.33
N LEU A 254 -12.46 3.74 22.76
CA LEU A 254 -12.05 4.01 21.40
C LEU A 254 -10.61 4.52 21.41
N PHE A 255 -9.69 3.73 20.87
CA PHE A 255 -8.29 4.06 20.77
C PHE A 255 -7.94 4.53 19.36
N LEU A 256 -7.56 5.79 19.20
CA LEU A 256 -7.23 6.42 17.92
C LEU A 256 -5.71 6.59 17.80
N HIS A 257 -5.12 6.09 16.70
CA HIS A 257 -3.73 6.35 16.36
C HIS A 257 -3.69 7.21 15.09
N THR A 258 -3.40 8.52 15.24
CA THR A 258 -3.44 9.50 14.16
C THR A 258 -2.82 10.84 14.57
N ASP A 259 -2.55 11.70 13.58
CA ASP A 259 -2.31 13.13 13.83
C ASP A 259 -3.67 13.82 14.05
N PRO A 260 -3.97 14.29 15.26
CA PRO A 260 -5.25 14.94 15.57
C PRO A 260 -5.43 16.30 14.90
N ASN A 261 -4.35 16.89 14.36
CA ASN A 261 -4.31 18.21 13.75
C ASN A 261 -4.02 18.17 12.24
N ASP A 262 -4.19 17.00 11.57
CA ASP A 262 -4.01 16.93 10.11
C ASP A 262 -4.90 17.96 9.41
N PRO A 263 -4.33 18.85 8.56
CA PRO A 263 -5.09 19.93 7.91
C PRO A 263 -6.17 19.45 6.94
N HIS A 264 -6.16 18.16 6.58
CA HIS A 264 -7.18 17.52 5.71
C HIS A 264 -8.31 16.85 6.50
N GLY A 265 -8.27 16.93 7.83
CA GLY A 265 -9.23 16.31 8.73
C GLY A 265 -9.92 17.32 9.64
N GLN A 266 -10.32 16.81 10.79
CA GLN A 266 -11.01 17.58 11.83
C GLN A 266 -10.11 17.76 13.06
N PRO A 267 -10.28 18.83 13.85
CA PRO A 267 -9.53 19.04 15.09
C PRO A 267 -10.01 18.05 16.16
N LEU A 268 -9.42 16.87 16.23
CA LEU A 268 -9.95 15.75 17.00
C LEU A 268 -9.96 16.02 18.51
N GLN A 269 -8.95 16.72 19.03
CA GLN A 269 -8.90 17.04 20.45
C GLN A 269 -10.07 17.96 20.84
N TYR A 270 -10.38 18.97 20.02
CA TYR A 270 -11.54 19.83 20.23
C TYR A 270 -12.85 19.04 20.20
N LEU A 271 -13.00 18.10 19.24
CA LEU A 271 -14.22 17.28 19.15
C LEU A 271 -14.37 16.36 20.37
N ILE A 272 -13.29 15.78 20.87
CA ILE A 272 -13.30 14.92 22.07
C ILE A 272 -13.75 15.74 23.29
N GLU A 273 -13.24 16.95 23.46
CA GLU A 273 -13.63 17.87 24.54
C GLU A 273 -15.10 18.30 24.41
N GLU A 274 -15.54 18.71 23.22
CA GLU A 274 -16.91 19.17 22.95
C GLU A 274 -17.95 18.07 23.16
N LEU A 275 -17.63 16.82 22.82
CA LEU A 275 -18.48 15.66 23.02
C LEU A 275 -18.50 15.18 24.49
N GLY A 276 -17.66 15.75 25.36
CA GLY A 276 -17.64 15.49 26.78
C GLY A 276 -17.30 14.06 27.16
N PHE A 277 -16.34 13.44 26.44
CA PHE A 277 -15.85 12.11 26.78
C PHE A 277 -15.13 12.13 28.13
N SER A 278 -15.43 11.13 28.96
CA SER A 278 -14.74 10.89 30.22
C SER A 278 -13.34 10.28 29.98
N GLU A 279 -12.49 10.34 31.00
CA GLU A 279 -11.15 9.77 30.94
C GLU A 279 -11.18 8.27 30.60
N GLY A 280 -10.47 7.87 29.55
CA GLY A 280 -10.36 6.50 29.08
C GLY A 280 -11.49 6.05 28.13
N GLU A 281 -12.55 6.84 27.89
CA GLU A 281 -13.55 6.52 26.86
C GLU A 281 -12.94 6.69 25.45
N VAL A 282 -12.12 7.73 25.24
CA VAL A 282 -11.34 7.93 24.02
C VAL A 282 -9.87 8.17 24.37
N VAL A 283 -8.97 7.44 23.73
CA VAL A 283 -7.52 7.57 23.92
C VAL A 283 -6.86 7.93 22.59
N LEU A 284 -5.98 8.94 22.59
CA LEU A 284 -5.21 9.37 21.41
C LEU A 284 -3.76 8.91 21.52
N SER A 285 -3.26 8.29 20.45
CA SER A 285 -1.84 8.03 20.20
C SER A 285 -1.39 8.86 18.98
N THR A 286 -0.50 9.80 19.19
CA THR A 286 -0.13 10.83 18.19
C THR A 286 1.28 10.69 17.64
N ASN A 287 2.13 9.91 18.29
CA ASN A 287 3.52 9.73 17.88
C ASN A 287 3.61 8.74 16.72
N LYS A 288 4.47 9.03 15.74
CA LYS A 288 4.83 8.02 14.75
C LYS A 288 5.56 6.86 15.43
N LEU A 289 5.08 5.65 15.21
CA LEU A 289 5.60 4.44 15.83
C LEU A 289 6.29 3.55 14.78
N PRO A 290 7.37 2.82 15.16
CA PRO A 290 7.91 1.74 14.35
C PRO A 290 6.89 0.61 14.15
N SER A 291 7.06 -0.18 13.10
CA SER A 291 6.13 -1.24 12.74
C SER A 291 5.92 -2.29 13.85
N GLU A 292 6.96 -2.59 14.63
CA GLU A 292 6.88 -3.52 15.76
C GLU A 292 5.97 -2.98 16.88
N GLN A 293 6.02 -1.67 17.14
CA GLN A 293 5.13 -1.03 18.11
C GLN A 293 3.70 -0.92 17.55
N MET A 294 3.56 -0.64 16.26
CA MET A 294 2.24 -0.68 15.61
C MET A 294 1.61 -2.07 15.69
N SER A 295 2.40 -3.13 15.46
CA SER A 295 1.94 -4.51 15.65
C SER A 295 1.37 -4.74 17.06
N MET A 296 2.01 -4.18 18.10
CA MET A 296 1.51 -4.28 19.45
C MET A 296 0.17 -3.55 19.66
N LEU A 297 -0.04 -2.39 19.01
CA LEU A 297 -1.33 -1.68 19.12
C LEU A 297 -2.49 -2.53 18.57
N TYR A 298 -2.30 -3.23 17.46
CA TYR A 298 -3.30 -4.18 16.96
C TYR A 298 -3.53 -5.35 17.91
N ASN A 299 -2.49 -5.84 18.58
CA ASN A 299 -2.58 -6.96 19.51
C ASN A 299 -3.28 -6.62 20.84
N ILE A 300 -3.22 -5.36 21.30
CA ILE A 300 -3.94 -4.91 22.50
C ILE A 300 -5.39 -4.52 22.20
N ALA A 301 -5.76 -4.39 20.94
CA ALA A 301 -7.12 -4.10 20.51
C ALA A 301 -7.96 -5.37 20.45
N ASP A 302 -9.25 -5.25 20.80
CA ASP A 302 -10.23 -6.31 20.63
C ASP A 302 -10.83 -6.32 19.22
N CYS A 303 -10.85 -5.16 18.56
CA CYS A 303 -11.37 -5.00 17.21
C CYS A 303 -10.81 -3.72 16.56
N THR A 304 -10.39 -3.80 15.28
CA THR A 304 -10.02 -2.62 14.50
C THR A 304 -11.19 -2.14 13.65
N VAL A 305 -11.44 -0.83 13.65
CA VAL A 305 -12.58 -0.21 12.95
C VAL A 305 -12.08 0.64 11.79
N ASN A 306 -12.71 0.52 10.61
CA ASN A 306 -12.46 1.39 9.46
C ASN A 306 -13.77 1.69 8.71
N ILE A 307 -14.33 2.87 8.95
CA ILE A 307 -15.58 3.35 8.32
C ILE A 307 -15.33 4.36 7.19
N SER A 308 -14.19 4.25 6.53
CA SER A 308 -13.86 5.14 5.40
C SER A 308 -14.91 5.10 4.32
N ASP A 309 -15.24 6.24 3.73
CA ASP A 309 -16.16 6.36 2.58
C ASP A 309 -15.59 5.76 1.29
N ALA A 310 -14.27 5.67 1.20
CA ALA A 310 -13.51 5.04 0.13
C ALA A 310 -12.14 4.61 0.65
N GLU A 311 -11.68 3.42 0.23
CA GLU A 311 -10.40 2.85 0.64
C GLU A 311 -9.80 1.99 -0.47
N GLY A 312 -8.63 2.37 -0.99
CA GLY A 312 -7.98 1.64 -2.09
C GLY A 312 -7.62 0.21 -1.72
N PHE A 313 -7.05 0.05 -0.54
CA PHE A 313 -6.71 -1.27 -0.02
C PHE A 313 -7.04 -1.44 1.47
N GLY A 314 -6.51 -0.57 2.36
CA GLY A 314 -6.70 -0.67 3.80
C GLY A 314 -5.57 -1.44 4.50
N LEU A 315 -4.34 -0.92 4.47
CA LEU A 315 -3.20 -1.57 5.14
C LEU A 315 -3.45 -1.79 6.63
N ALA A 316 -4.06 -0.82 7.33
CA ALA A 316 -4.33 -0.92 8.76
C ALA A 316 -5.24 -2.12 9.13
N THR A 317 -6.23 -2.42 8.30
CA THR A 317 -7.11 -3.58 8.51
C THR A 317 -6.42 -4.90 8.17
N LEU A 318 -5.55 -4.91 7.16
CA LEU A 318 -4.73 -6.08 6.85
C LEU A 318 -3.72 -6.38 7.97
N GLU A 319 -3.05 -5.36 8.50
CA GLU A 319 -2.14 -5.47 9.65
C GLU A 319 -2.86 -6.00 10.89
N SER A 320 -4.10 -5.53 11.13
CA SER A 320 -4.97 -6.01 12.20
C SER A 320 -5.26 -7.51 12.07
N LEU A 321 -5.73 -7.95 10.90
CA LEU A 321 -6.00 -9.36 10.61
C LEU A 321 -4.73 -10.22 10.75
N SER A 322 -3.59 -9.72 10.29
CA SER A 322 -2.30 -10.40 10.46
C SER A 322 -1.92 -10.60 11.93
N CYS A 323 -2.29 -9.66 12.80
CA CYS A 323 -2.13 -9.76 14.25
C CYS A 323 -3.18 -10.65 14.92
N GLY A 324 -4.18 -11.14 14.19
CA GLY A 324 -5.28 -11.95 14.74
C GLY A 324 -6.36 -11.13 15.44
N THR A 325 -6.48 -9.85 15.10
CA THR A 325 -7.50 -8.94 15.62
C THR A 325 -8.58 -8.73 14.56
N PRO A 326 -9.86 -9.05 14.86
CA PRO A 326 -10.96 -8.92 13.92
C PRO A 326 -11.23 -7.46 13.57
N ILE A 327 -11.96 -7.24 12.47
CA ILE A 327 -12.21 -5.90 11.93
C ILE A 327 -13.71 -5.60 11.82
N ILE A 328 -14.08 -4.32 11.91
CA ILE A 328 -15.39 -3.78 11.48
C ILE A 328 -15.10 -2.79 10.37
N VAL A 329 -15.65 -2.98 9.18
CA VAL A 329 -15.32 -2.17 8.02
C VAL A 329 -16.54 -1.79 7.19
N ASN A 330 -16.52 -0.60 6.60
CA ASN A 330 -17.41 -0.27 5.49
C ASN A 330 -17.08 -1.16 4.29
N MET A 331 -18.09 -1.74 3.65
CA MET A 331 -17.94 -2.59 2.46
C MET A 331 -17.63 -1.74 1.22
N THR A 332 -16.45 -1.10 1.22
CA THR A 332 -15.94 -0.24 0.15
C THR A 332 -14.52 -0.61 -0.25
N GLY A 333 -14.20 -0.45 -1.52
CA GLY A 333 -12.84 -0.65 -2.06
C GLY A 333 -12.22 -1.99 -1.65
N GLY A 334 -10.96 -1.95 -1.27
CA GLY A 334 -10.20 -3.14 -0.84
C GLY A 334 -10.61 -3.71 0.51
N LEU A 335 -11.37 -2.98 1.34
CA LEU A 335 -11.86 -3.49 2.63
C LEU A 335 -12.81 -4.68 2.45
N GLN A 336 -13.54 -4.75 1.34
CA GLN A 336 -14.47 -5.83 1.03
C GLN A 336 -13.77 -7.18 0.96
N GLU A 337 -12.61 -7.24 0.30
CA GLU A 337 -11.85 -8.49 0.11
C GLU A 337 -11.02 -8.88 1.33
N GLN A 338 -10.91 -7.99 2.33
CA GLN A 338 -10.21 -8.26 3.57
C GLN A 338 -11.15 -8.83 4.65
N VAL A 339 -12.40 -8.33 4.74
CA VAL A 339 -13.32 -8.76 5.77
C VAL A 339 -13.99 -10.10 5.48
N THR A 340 -13.98 -10.51 4.22
CA THR A 340 -14.55 -11.80 3.77
C THR A 340 -13.87 -12.33 2.51
N ASP A 341 -13.80 -13.64 2.37
CA ASP A 341 -13.41 -14.31 1.11
C ASP A 341 -14.63 -14.69 0.24
N GLY A 342 -15.84 -14.31 0.69
CA GLY A 342 -17.12 -14.65 0.06
C GLY A 342 -17.85 -15.81 0.73
N GLU A 343 -17.14 -16.66 1.48
CA GLU A 343 -17.70 -17.81 2.23
C GLU A 343 -17.55 -17.60 3.75
N ARG A 344 -16.40 -17.10 4.17
CA ARG A 344 -16.04 -16.88 5.57
C ARG A 344 -15.94 -15.39 5.86
N TRP A 345 -16.22 -15.03 7.12
CA TRP A 345 -16.08 -13.67 7.62
C TRP A 345 -14.96 -13.62 8.66
N PHE A 346 -14.18 -12.54 8.63
CA PHE A 346 -13.05 -12.30 9.53
C PHE A 346 -13.29 -11.10 10.44
N GLY A 347 -14.50 -10.60 10.41
CA GLY A 347 -15.01 -9.45 11.14
C GLY A 347 -16.45 -9.15 10.76
N ILE A 348 -16.84 -7.89 10.82
CA ILE A 348 -18.16 -7.39 10.40
C ILE A 348 -18.00 -6.44 9.23
N GLY A 349 -18.73 -6.68 8.14
CA GLY A 349 -18.78 -5.82 6.96
C GLY A 349 -20.10 -5.06 6.90
N ILE A 350 -20.04 -3.74 7.05
CA ILE A 350 -21.20 -2.84 7.02
C ILE A 350 -21.53 -2.49 5.56
N GLN A 351 -22.73 -2.82 5.11
CA GLN A 351 -23.17 -2.47 3.78
C GLN A 351 -23.46 -0.96 3.69
N PRO A 352 -22.96 -0.25 2.66
CA PRO A 352 -23.31 1.16 2.47
C PRO A 352 -24.82 1.36 2.36
N SER A 353 -25.38 2.23 3.19
CA SER A 353 -26.80 2.61 3.16
C SER A 353 -27.12 3.63 2.07
N SER A 354 -26.09 4.37 1.61
CA SER A 354 -26.21 5.38 0.56
C SER A 354 -24.88 5.62 -0.14
N LYS A 355 -24.93 6.25 -1.32
CA LYS A 355 -23.78 6.71 -2.08
C LYS A 355 -23.89 8.20 -2.34
N ALA A 356 -22.86 8.96 -1.93
CA ALA A 356 -22.78 10.36 -2.25
C ALA A 356 -21.90 10.56 -3.50
N VAL A 357 -22.40 11.29 -4.49
CA VAL A 357 -21.59 11.75 -5.62
C VAL A 357 -20.85 13.01 -5.18
N ILE A 358 -19.54 12.97 -5.22
CA ILE A 358 -18.69 14.14 -5.00
C ILE A 358 -17.75 14.34 -6.18
N GLY A 359 -17.07 15.46 -6.21
CA GLY A 359 -16.10 15.74 -7.26
C GLY A 359 -15.47 17.12 -7.14
N SER A 360 -14.66 17.43 -8.12
CA SER A 360 -14.01 18.72 -8.32
C SER A 360 -13.76 18.92 -9.82
N GLN A 361 -13.16 20.05 -10.21
CA GLN A 361 -12.82 20.29 -11.63
C GLN A 361 -11.87 19.21 -12.19
N ASN A 362 -10.94 18.71 -11.36
CA ASN A 362 -9.96 17.70 -11.77
C ASN A 362 -10.45 16.25 -11.56
N VAL A 363 -11.52 16.06 -10.80
CA VAL A 363 -12.15 14.76 -10.52
C VAL A 363 -13.64 14.93 -10.69
N PRO A 364 -14.18 14.81 -11.92
CA PRO A 364 -15.54 15.21 -12.23
C PRO A 364 -16.62 14.54 -11.39
N TYR A 365 -16.38 13.28 -11.03
CA TYR A 365 -17.31 12.50 -10.21
C TYR A 365 -16.60 11.30 -9.57
N ILE A 366 -16.91 11.04 -8.31
CA ILE A 366 -16.62 9.80 -7.59
C ILE A 366 -17.79 9.48 -6.67
N TYR A 367 -18.04 8.21 -6.37
CA TYR A 367 -18.90 7.83 -5.27
C TYR A 367 -18.11 7.74 -3.96
N GLU A 368 -18.77 8.14 -2.89
CA GLU A 368 -18.41 7.81 -1.52
C GLU A 368 -19.48 6.90 -0.94
N ASP A 369 -19.08 5.74 -0.48
CA ASP A 369 -19.94 4.73 0.14
C ASP A 369 -20.19 5.09 1.60
N ARG A 370 -21.43 5.43 1.95
CA ARG A 370 -21.77 5.91 3.29
C ARG A 370 -22.60 4.89 4.04
N ILE A 371 -22.16 4.55 5.22
CA ILE A 371 -22.88 3.68 6.15
C ILE A 371 -23.89 4.48 6.98
N SER A 372 -24.91 3.81 7.53
CA SER A 372 -25.80 4.43 8.49
C SER A 372 -25.21 4.38 9.92
N LYS A 373 -25.60 5.36 10.75
CA LYS A 373 -25.27 5.34 12.17
C LYS A 373 -25.87 4.11 12.86
N GLU A 374 -27.10 3.77 12.54
CA GLU A 374 -27.82 2.66 13.16
C GLU A 374 -27.09 1.33 12.93
N ASP A 375 -26.72 1.02 11.68
CA ASP A 375 -25.96 -0.19 11.36
C ASP A 375 -24.63 -0.22 12.11
N PHE A 376 -23.91 0.91 12.11
CA PHE A 376 -22.62 1.01 12.81
C PHE A 376 -22.74 0.77 14.32
N LEU A 377 -23.76 1.36 14.99
CA LEU A 377 -23.98 1.14 16.42
C LEU A 377 -24.33 -0.32 16.73
N ASN A 378 -25.15 -0.95 15.89
CA ASN A 378 -25.52 -2.36 16.03
C ASN A 378 -24.27 -3.26 15.88
N ASP A 379 -23.40 -2.96 14.94
CA ASP A 379 -22.19 -3.76 14.69
C ASP A 379 -21.11 -3.56 15.77
N LEU A 380 -20.99 -2.36 16.34
CA LEU A 380 -20.17 -2.14 17.52
C LEU A 380 -20.71 -2.95 18.71
N LEU A 381 -22.03 -2.95 18.92
CA LEU A 381 -22.67 -3.70 19.99
C LEU A 381 -22.51 -5.20 19.81
N GLU A 382 -22.73 -5.72 18.60
CA GLU A 382 -22.52 -7.12 18.27
C GLU A 382 -21.07 -7.54 18.57
N MET A 383 -20.08 -6.77 18.13
CA MET A 383 -18.68 -7.10 18.36
C MET A 383 -18.30 -7.02 19.84
N ASN A 384 -18.82 -6.03 20.56
CA ASN A 384 -18.58 -5.85 21.99
C ASN A 384 -19.17 -7.01 22.83
N GLN A 385 -20.32 -7.56 22.41
CA GLN A 385 -20.99 -8.67 23.08
C GLN A 385 -20.40 -10.05 22.76
N ARG A 386 -19.53 -10.17 21.72
CA ARG A 386 -18.87 -11.44 21.41
C ARG A 386 -17.91 -11.84 22.53
N THR A 387 -17.92 -13.12 22.88
CA THR A 387 -16.97 -13.64 23.86
C THR A 387 -15.52 -13.55 23.35
N PRO A 388 -14.52 -13.56 24.24
CA PRO A 388 -13.12 -13.61 23.83
C PRO A 388 -12.81 -14.76 22.84
N GLU A 389 -13.41 -15.94 23.06
CA GLU A 389 -13.24 -17.11 22.19
C GLU A 389 -13.84 -16.89 20.79
N GLN A 390 -14.98 -16.21 20.71
CA GLN A 390 -15.60 -15.86 19.41
C GLN A 390 -14.75 -14.86 18.63
N ARG A 391 -14.21 -13.84 19.32
CA ARG A 391 -13.28 -12.88 18.68
C ARG A 391 -11.97 -13.54 18.26
N GLN A 392 -11.43 -14.41 19.12
CA GLN A 392 -10.23 -15.19 18.79
C GLN A 392 -10.45 -16.03 17.54
N LYS A 393 -11.60 -16.69 17.40
CA LYS A 393 -11.92 -17.48 16.21
C LYS A 393 -11.97 -16.64 14.94
N LEU A 394 -12.56 -15.43 14.99
CA LEU A 394 -12.53 -14.50 13.86
C LEU A 394 -11.09 -14.09 13.51
N GLY A 395 -10.28 -13.77 14.52
CA GLY A 395 -8.89 -13.39 14.35
C GLY A 395 -8.04 -14.51 13.72
N GLU A 396 -8.23 -15.76 14.14
CA GLU A 396 -7.54 -16.93 13.56
C GLU A 396 -7.90 -17.11 12.08
N LEU A 397 -9.17 -17.00 11.72
CA LEU A 397 -9.63 -17.04 10.33
C LEU A 397 -9.06 -15.89 9.52
N GLY A 398 -8.98 -14.68 10.11
CA GLY A 398 -8.35 -13.52 9.48
C GLY A 398 -6.86 -13.72 9.22
N GLN A 399 -6.12 -14.28 10.19
CA GLN A 399 -4.70 -14.61 9.99
C GLN A 399 -4.50 -15.63 8.87
N GLU A 400 -5.32 -16.68 8.83
CA GLU A 400 -5.28 -17.68 7.75
C GLU A 400 -5.51 -17.02 6.39
N HIS A 401 -6.52 -16.14 6.29
CA HIS A 401 -6.82 -15.39 5.07
C HIS A 401 -5.64 -14.52 4.61
N VAL A 402 -4.99 -13.80 5.54
CA VAL A 402 -3.81 -12.99 5.24
C VAL A 402 -2.65 -13.86 4.75
N GLN A 403 -2.37 -14.98 5.40
CA GLN A 403 -1.30 -15.88 4.99
C GLN A 403 -1.51 -16.46 3.61
N GLN A 404 -2.75 -16.79 3.25
CA GLN A 404 -3.09 -17.38 1.96
C GLN A 404 -3.06 -16.37 0.81
N ASN A 405 -3.48 -15.12 1.04
CA ASN A 405 -3.77 -14.17 -0.03
C ASN A 405 -2.84 -12.94 -0.07
N TYR A 406 -2.17 -12.60 1.05
CA TYR A 406 -1.41 -11.35 1.21
C TYR A 406 -0.01 -11.59 1.80
N SER A 407 0.54 -12.80 1.64
CA SER A 407 1.87 -13.13 2.13
C SER A 407 2.97 -12.49 1.27
N PHE A 408 4.11 -12.20 1.89
CA PHE A 408 5.29 -11.74 1.16
C PHE A 408 5.79 -12.74 0.12
N GLU A 409 5.64 -14.04 0.35
CA GLU A 409 6.05 -15.06 -0.61
C GLU A 409 5.28 -14.92 -1.92
N ALA A 410 3.95 -14.81 -1.84
CA ALA A 410 3.08 -14.61 -3.01
C ALA A 410 3.35 -13.26 -3.67
N PHE A 411 3.43 -12.19 -2.90
CA PHE A 411 3.70 -10.83 -3.37
C PHE A 411 5.05 -10.74 -4.09
N ASN A 412 6.11 -11.21 -3.45
CA ASN A 412 7.46 -11.18 -4.03
C ASN A 412 7.53 -11.97 -5.34
N LYS A 413 6.94 -13.18 -5.35
CA LYS A 413 6.88 -14.00 -6.55
C LYS A 413 6.16 -13.29 -7.68
N GLN A 414 4.98 -12.72 -7.43
CA GLN A 414 4.19 -12.01 -8.45
C GLN A 414 4.99 -10.84 -9.04
N TRP A 415 5.63 -10.01 -8.20
CA TRP A 415 6.40 -8.87 -8.69
C TRP A 415 7.63 -9.28 -9.50
N VAL A 416 8.36 -10.30 -9.06
CA VAL A 416 9.49 -10.83 -9.81
C VAL A 416 9.04 -11.39 -11.17
N ASP A 417 7.94 -12.15 -11.19
CA ASP A 417 7.39 -12.72 -12.42
C ASP A 417 6.93 -11.62 -13.39
N ILE A 418 6.20 -10.61 -12.92
CA ILE A 418 5.72 -9.48 -13.73
C ILE A 418 6.91 -8.69 -14.31
N MET A 419 7.88 -8.28 -13.49
CA MET A 419 9.01 -7.50 -13.97
C MET A 419 9.90 -8.27 -14.93
N THR A 420 10.08 -9.57 -14.70
CA THR A 420 10.78 -10.46 -15.63
C THR A 420 10.01 -10.58 -16.96
N SER A 421 8.70 -10.79 -16.88
CA SER A 421 7.81 -10.85 -18.06
C SER A 421 7.84 -9.57 -18.89
N ILE A 422 7.81 -8.41 -18.23
CA ILE A 422 7.92 -7.11 -18.90
C ILE A 422 9.25 -7.01 -19.67
N HIS A 423 10.35 -7.36 -19.02
CA HIS A 423 11.67 -7.34 -19.67
C HIS A 423 11.73 -8.29 -20.87
N GLU A 424 11.21 -9.51 -20.75
CA GLU A 424 11.22 -10.52 -21.81
C GLU A 424 10.26 -10.19 -22.96
N ASN A 425 9.05 -9.72 -22.67
CA ASN A 425 7.99 -9.56 -23.65
C ASN A 425 7.96 -8.19 -24.30
N HIS A 426 8.31 -7.14 -23.54
CA HIS A 426 8.35 -5.75 -24.07
C HIS A 426 9.74 -5.32 -24.49
N GLY A 427 10.80 -5.84 -23.84
CA GLY A 427 12.18 -5.41 -24.06
C GLY A 427 12.39 -3.92 -23.76
N SER A 428 13.61 -3.46 -23.96
CA SER A 428 13.97 -2.05 -23.81
C SER A 428 15.05 -1.67 -24.82
N TRP A 429 15.14 -0.39 -25.19
CA TRP A 429 16.12 0.15 -26.11
C TRP A 429 16.16 -0.63 -27.43
N GLU A 430 17.28 -1.19 -27.82
CA GLU A 430 17.47 -1.95 -29.05
C GLU A 430 16.63 -3.24 -29.06
N THR A 431 16.21 -3.73 -27.91
CA THR A 431 15.35 -4.93 -27.78
C THR A 431 13.87 -4.57 -27.62
N ARG A 432 13.51 -3.28 -27.59
CA ARG A 432 12.15 -2.80 -27.42
C ARG A 432 11.23 -3.35 -28.52
N LYS A 433 10.11 -3.94 -28.15
CA LYS A 433 9.16 -4.56 -29.07
C LYS A 433 7.72 -4.32 -28.60
N ASN A 434 6.77 -4.56 -29.49
CA ASN A 434 5.33 -4.43 -29.25
C ASN A 434 4.82 -3.03 -28.97
N TYR A 435 5.65 -1.98 -29.05
CA TYR A 435 5.23 -0.59 -28.96
C TYR A 435 5.18 0.05 -30.34
N LYS A 436 4.05 0.69 -30.67
CA LYS A 436 3.86 1.46 -31.89
C LYS A 436 3.46 2.88 -31.48
N ASN A 437 4.33 3.83 -31.73
CA ASN A 437 4.00 5.24 -31.56
C ASN A 437 2.92 5.65 -32.60
N ILE A 438 1.83 6.23 -32.14
CA ILE A 438 0.81 6.80 -33.01
C ILE A 438 1.25 8.22 -33.36
N ARG A 439 2.02 8.35 -34.44
CA ARG A 439 2.32 9.67 -35.01
C ARG A 439 1.10 10.18 -35.76
N VAL A 440 0.47 11.21 -35.25
CA VAL A 440 -0.54 11.98 -36.00
C VAL A 440 0.23 12.95 -36.89
N GLU A 441 0.37 12.64 -38.16
CA GLU A 441 0.82 13.63 -39.16
C GLU A 441 -0.37 14.59 -39.40
N ILE A 442 -0.20 15.84 -38.98
CA ILE A 442 -1.10 16.91 -39.37
C ILE A 442 -0.70 17.30 -40.79
N LEU A 443 -1.51 16.89 -41.76
CA LEU A 443 -1.36 17.29 -43.17
C LEU A 443 -1.77 18.75 -43.37
#